data_439c2f682de72decf015d4bc218df567
#
_entry.id   439c2f682de72decf015d4bc218df567
#
_cell.length_a   1.000
_cell.length_b   1.000
_cell.length_c   1.000
_cell.angle_alpha   90.00
_cell.angle_beta   90.00
_cell.angle_gamma   90.00
#
_symmetry.space_group_name_H-M   'P 1'
#
loop_
_entity.id
_entity.type
_entity.pdbx_description
1 polymer ?
#
loop_
_entity_poly.entity_id
_entity_poly.type
_entity_poly.pdbx_seq_one_letter_code
_entity_poly.pdbx_strand_id
1 'polypeptide(L)'
;ASEEVANEALSEGIKEHNIDLVARPTLDVKEADDEKAVLVFTCTVLPEVTLGEYKGLDIKKADVEVTEEDVENEVKRVQDRYADWVVREDDDAAQLGDQVVIDFVGTKDGVAFEGGSGENYPLELGSGSFIPGFEEQLVGVKKGEEKDVEVTFPENYQAAELAGQPATFHCT
;
A
#
# COMPACT_ATOMS: atom_id res chain seq x y z
N ALA A 1 -44.67 -17.75 12.97
CA ALA A 1 -44.99 -17.73 14.42
C ALA A 1 -43.74 -17.51 15.29
N SER A 2 -42.70 -18.38 15.25
CA SER A 2 -41.52 -18.24 16.13
C SER A 2 -40.61 -17.04 15.79
N GLU A 3 -40.47 -16.73 14.52
CA GLU A 3 -39.67 -15.60 14.06
C GLU A 3 -40.31 -14.23 14.39
N GLU A 4 -41.62 -14.20 14.36
CA GLU A 4 -42.44 -13.03 14.70
C GLU A 4 -42.35 -12.70 16.19
N VAL A 5 -42.44 -13.72 17.05
CA VAL A 5 -42.25 -13.59 18.50
C VAL A 5 -40.80 -13.14 18.85
N ALA A 6 -39.80 -13.66 18.14
CA ALA A 6 -38.41 -13.25 18.35
C ALA A 6 -38.20 -11.79 18.00
N ASN A 7 -38.77 -11.30 16.89
CA ASN A 7 -38.67 -9.90 16.48
C ASN A 7 -39.42 -8.96 17.44
N GLU A 8 -40.57 -9.40 17.99
CA GLU A 8 -41.31 -8.63 18.98
C GLU A 8 -40.52 -8.50 20.28
N ALA A 9 -39.98 -9.61 20.79
CA ALA A 9 -39.13 -9.64 21.99
C ALA A 9 -37.87 -8.77 21.82
N LEU A 10 -37.23 -8.82 20.66
CA LEU A 10 -36.11 -7.94 20.35
C LEU A 10 -36.50 -6.47 20.37
N SER A 11 -37.64 -6.12 19.76
CA SER A 11 -38.13 -4.74 19.72
C SER A 11 -38.48 -4.20 21.10
N GLU A 12 -39.07 -5.04 21.97
CA GLU A 12 -39.34 -4.67 23.37
C GLU A 12 -38.04 -4.48 24.16
N GLY A 13 -37.09 -5.40 24.06
CA GLY A 13 -35.81 -5.31 24.74
C GLY A 13 -34.98 -4.07 24.32
N ILE A 14 -34.97 -3.71 23.02
CA ILE A 14 -34.33 -2.49 22.51
C ILE A 14 -34.97 -1.25 23.15
N LYS A 15 -36.28 -1.18 23.23
CA LYS A 15 -36.98 -0.03 23.81
C LYS A 15 -36.80 0.06 25.32
N GLU A 16 -36.91 -1.07 26.04
CA GLU A 16 -36.78 -1.12 27.50
C GLU A 16 -35.37 -0.71 27.97
N HIS A 17 -34.33 -1.15 27.23
CA HIS A 17 -32.94 -0.88 27.57
C HIS A 17 -32.33 0.31 26.80
N ASN A 18 -33.12 1.02 25.98
CA ASN A 18 -32.70 2.17 25.17
C ASN A 18 -31.41 1.90 24.38
N ILE A 19 -31.41 0.78 23.64
CA ILE A 19 -30.28 0.27 22.90
C ILE A 19 -30.26 0.89 21.50
N ASP A 20 -29.16 1.60 21.13
CA ASP A 20 -28.89 2.06 19.77
C ASP A 20 -28.06 1.03 19.01
N LEU A 21 -28.70 0.32 18.09
CA LEU A 21 -28.08 -0.70 17.28
C LEU A 21 -27.31 -0.09 16.11
N VAL A 22 -26.05 -0.52 15.92
CA VAL A 22 -25.23 -0.16 14.76
C VAL A 22 -25.09 -1.28 13.73
N ALA A 23 -25.52 -2.49 14.09
CA ALA A 23 -25.55 -3.65 13.19
C ALA A 23 -26.76 -4.53 13.51
N ARG A 24 -27.09 -5.46 12.61
CA ARG A 24 -28.16 -6.45 12.87
C ARG A 24 -27.75 -7.34 14.05
N PRO A 25 -28.63 -7.52 15.05
CA PRO A 25 -28.40 -8.45 16.14
C PRO A 25 -28.29 -9.89 15.64
N THR A 26 -27.46 -10.69 16.29
CA THR A 26 -27.45 -12.13 16.10
C THR A 26 -28.39 -12.79 17.12
N LEU A 27 -29.14 -13.78 16.68
CA LEU A 27 -30.05 -14.54 17.50
C LEU A 27 -29.50 -15.94 17.74
N ASP A 28 -29.34 -16.31 19.01
CA ASP A 28 -29.05 -17.66 19.45
C ASP A 28 -30.20 -18.21 20.30
N VAL A 29 -30.55 -19.47 20.07
CA VAL A 29 -31.57 -20.18 20.88
C VAL A 29 -30.84 -21.01 21.93
N LYS A 30 -30.92 -20.58 23.19
CA LYS A 30 -30.26 -21.25 24.30
C LYS A 30 -31.02 -22.46 24.81
N GLU A 31 -32.33 -22.35 24.92
CA GLU A 31 -33.25 -23.40 25.35
C GLU A 31 -34.56 -23.25 24.58
N ALA A 32 -35.13 -24.36 24.13
CA ALA A 32 -36.47 -24.38 23.55
C ALA A 32 -37.14 -25.72 23.90
N ASP A 33 -38.25 -25.65 24.60
CA ASP A 33 -39.15 -26.76 24.87
C ASP A 33 -40.61 -26.38 24.55
N ASP A 34 -41.56 -27.26 24.81
CA ASP A 34 -42.98 -27.03 24.47
C ASP A 34 -43.63 -25.91 25.28
N GLU A 35 -43.02 -25.48 26.39
CA GLU A 35 -43.57 -24.47 27.31
C GLU A 35 -42.77 -23.17 27.33
N LYS A 36 -41.48 -23.22 26.99
CA LYS A 36 -40.54 -22.09 27.15
C LYS A 36 -39.49 -22.06 26.07
N ALA A 37 -39.19 -20.86 25.57
CA ALA A 37 -38.04 -20.62 24.74
C ALA A 37 -37.17 -19.49 25.34
N VAL A 38 -35.85 -19.71 25.40
CA VAL A 38 -34.88 -18.71 25.83
C VAL A 38 -34.07 -18.27 24.63
N LEU A 39 -34.29 -17.04 24.20
CA LEU A 39 -33.63 -16.40 23.06
C LEU A 39 -32.56 -15.44 23.58
N VAL A 40 -31.37 -15.50 22.99
CA VAL A 40 -30.27 -14.60 23.31
C VAL A 40 -29.96 -13.75 22.09
N PHE A 41 -30.14 -12.45 22.23
CA PHE A 41 -29.78 -11.49 21.20
C PHE A 41 -28.45 -10.82 21.54
N THR A 42 -27.47 -10.95 20.66
CA THR A 42 -26.21 -10.22 20.76
C THR A 42 -26.29 -8.94 19.92
N CYS A 43 -26.30 -7.80 20.61
CA CYS A 43 -26.48 -6.49 20.01
C CYS A 43 -25.15 -5.74 19.97
N THR A 44 -24.77 -5.26 18.78
CA THR A 44 -23.63 -4.37 18.64
C THR A 44 -24.10 -2.93 18.82
N VAL A 45 -23.53 -2.23 19.79
CA VAL A 45 -23.87 -0.85 20.13
C VAL A 45 -22.66 0.07 19.97
N LEU A 46 -22.93 1.38 19.85
CA LEU A 46 -21.86 2.37 19.92
C LEU A 46 -21.25 2.37 21.33
N PRO A 47 -19.89 2.42 21.42
CA PRO A 47 -19.25 2.58 22.73
C PRO A 47 -19.59 3.96 23.32
N GLU A 48 -19.74 4.03 24.65
CA GLU A 48 -19.82 5.31 25.35
C GLU A 48 -18.50 6.07 25.18
N VAL A 49 -18.56 7.28 24.63
CA VAL A 49 -17.43 8.16 24.48
C VAL A 49 -17.37 9.13 25.65
N THR A 50 -16.37 8.98 26.49
CA THR A 50 -16.06 9.94 27.55
C THR A 50 -15.00 10.91 27.02
N LEU A 51 -15.37 12.19 26.91
CA LEU A 51 -14.43 13.22 26.52
C LEU A 51 -13.42 13.45 27.64
N GLY A 52 -12.13 13.37 27.32
CA GLY A 52 -11.07 13.81 28.21
C GLY A 52 -10.99 15.35 28.28
N GLU A 53 -9.94 15.87 28.90
CA GLU A 53 -9.66 17.31 28.90
C GLU A 53 -9.23 17.75 27.49
N TYR A 54 -10.13 18.38 26.76
CA TYR A 54 -9.91 18.86 25.38
C TYR A 54 -9.86 20.37 25.29
N LYS A 55 -10.07 21.07 26.39
CA LYS A 55 -9.99 22.54 26.49
C LYS A 55 -8.76 22.94 27.30
N GLY A 56 -8.13 24.04 26.90
CA GLY A 56 -6.96 24.56 27.60
C GLY A 56 -5.68 23.76 27.35
N LEU A 57 -5.62 22.95 26.28
CA LEU A 57 -4.41 22.25 25.87
C LEU A 57 -3.37 23.28 25.41
N ASP A 58 -2.18 23.20 25.99
CA ASP A 58 -1.03 24.02 25.57
C ASP A 58 -0.38 23.42 24.31
N ILE A 59 -1.08 23.59 23.19
CA ILE A 59 -0.60 23.16 21.88
C ILE A 59 0.14 24.32 21.24
N LYS A 60 1.45 24.17 21.11
CA LYS A 60 2.27 25.14 20.38
C LYS A 60 2.01 24.99 18.87
N LYS A 61 1.78 26.12 18.21
CA LYS A 61 1.75 26.16 16.74
C LYS A 61 3.14 25.78 16.23
N ALA A 62 3.21 24.83 15.29
CA ALA A 62 4.46 24.54 14.61
C ALA A 62 4.89 25.76 13.79
N ASP A 63 6.13 26.20 13.99
CA ASP A 63 6.73 27.20 13.13
C ASP A 63 7.07 26.53 11.80
N VAL A 64 6.51 27.05 10.72
CA VAL A 64 6.78 26.60 9.35
C VAL A 64 7.69 27.64 8.72
N GLU A 65 8.92 27.28 8.54
CA GLU A 65 9.87 28.07 7.74
C GLU A 65 9.96 27.45 6.35
N VAL A 66 9.80 28.26 5.33
CA VAL A 66 10.05 27.88 3.94
C VAL A 66 11.51 28.16 3.65
N THR A 67 12.27 27.10 3.38
CA THR A 67 13.70 27.20 3.06
C THR A 67 13.92 27.47 1.59
N GLU A 68 15.12 27.90 1.21
CA GLU A 68 15.50 28.02 -0.20
C GLU A 68 15.44 26.67 -0.91
N GLU A 69 15.79 25.58 -0.22
CA GLU A 69 15.68 24.21 -0.73
C GLU A 69 14.22 23.84 -1.06
N ASP A 70 13.25 24.24 -0.24
CA ASP A 70 11.84 24.01 -0.53
C ASP A 70 11.40 24.73 -1.82
N VAL A 71 11.89 25.95 -2.01
CA VAL A 71 11.61 26.74 -3.22
C VAL A 71 12.26 26.09 -4.45
N GLU A 72 13.52 25.68 -4.35
CA GLU A 72 14.22 25.00 -5.46
C GLU A 72 13.52 23.68 -5.84
N ASN A 73 13.13 22.90 -4.85
CA ASN A 73 12.38 21.66 -5.07
C ASN A 73 11.05 21.91 -5.78
N GLU A 74 10.33 22.99 -5.42
CA GLU A 74 9.06 23.29 -6.08
C GLU A 74 9.26 23.84 -7.50
N VAL A 75 10.32 24.64 -7.73
CA VAL A 75 10.71 25.06 -9.08
C VAL A 75 11.03 23.85 -9.94
N LYS A 76 11.80 22.91 -9.42
CA LYS A 76 12.13 21.64 -10.13
C LYS A 76 10.88 20.84 -10.47
N ARG A 77 9.94 20.69 -9.54
CA ARG A 77 8.64 20.03 -9.80
C ARG A 77 7.86 20.68 -10.92
N VAL A 78 7.89 22.01 -11.00
CA VAL A 78 7.23 22.74 -12.10
C VAL A 78 7.96 22.50 -13.41
N GLN A 79 9.29 22.53 -13.41
CA GLN A 79 10.11 22.24 -14.61
C GLN A 79 9.85 20.83 -15.12
N ASP A 80 9.86 19.81 -14.26
CA ASP A 80 9.61 18.40 -14.60
C ASP A 80 8.21 18.20 -15.24
N ARG A 81 7.22 19.00 -14.82
CA ARG A 81 5.87 18.95 -15.41
C ARG A 81 5.80 19.45 -16.86
N TYR A 82 6.73 20.31 -17.26
CA TYR A 82 6.82 20.88 -18.60
C TYR A 82 8.00 20.31 -19.38
N ALA A 83 8.68 19.31 -18.84
CA ALA A 83 9.80 18.67 -19.53
C ALA A 83 9.28 17.71 -20.63
N ASP A 84 9.95 17.71 -21.75
CA ASP A 84 9.73 16.79 -22.85
C ASP A 84 10.89 15.79 -22.95
N TRP A 85 10.58 14.54 -23.24
CA TRP A 85 11.58 13.51 -23.48
C TRP A 85 12.23 13.74 -24.85
N VAL A 86 13.56 13.80 -24.85
CA VAL A 86 14.36 13.89 -26.08
C VAL A 86 15.11 12.57 -26.23
N VAL A 87 14.93 11.92 -27.38
CA VAL A 87 15.64 10.67 -27.69
C VAL A 87 17.13 10.95 -27.80
N ARG A 88 17.96 10.21 -27.05
CA ARG A 88 19.41 10.23 -27.19
C ARG A 88 19.86 9.57 -28.47
N GLU A 89 21.08 9.90 -28.92
CA GLU A 89 21.69 9.22 -30.05
C GLU A 89 22.03 7.76 -29.70
N ASP A 90 22.02 6.87 -30.68
CA ASP A 90 22.18 5.42 -30.46
C ASP A 90 23.52 5.04 -29.79
N ASP A 91 24.54 5.88 -29.92
CA ASP A 91 25.87 5.67 -29.34
C ASP A 91 26.03 6.26 -27.93
N ASP A 92 25.05 7.02 -27.46
CA ASP A 92 25.09 7.62 -26.13
C ASP A 92 24.79 6.58 -25.04
N ALA A 93 25.57 6.69 -23.96
CA ALA A 93 25.34 5.86 -22.77
C ALA A 93 24.26 6.48 -21.88
N ALA A 94 23.41 5.63 -21.29
CA ALA A 94 22.37 6.03 -20.37
C ALA A 94 22.92 6.71 -19.12
N GLN A 95 22.25 7.76 -18.65
CA GLN A 95 22.65 8.57 -17.51
C GLN A 95 21.50 8.63 -16.47
N LEU A 96 21.82 9.04 -15.26
CA LEU A 96 20.80 9.32 -14.24
C LEU A 96 19.84 10.40 -14.75
N GLY A 97 18.54 10.18 -14.58
CA GLY A 97 17.48 11.04 -15.09
C GLY A 97 17.02 10.69 -16.51
N ASP A 98 17.68 9.74 -17.19
CA ASP A 98 17.19 9.26 -18.48
C ASP A 98 16.09 8.22 -18.28
N GLN A 99 15.14 8.19 -19.21
CA GLN A 99 14.20 7.09 -19.30
C GLN A 99 14.72 6.04 -20.28
N VAL A 100 14.96 4.83 -19.79
CA VAL A 100 15.29 3.67 -20.60
C VAL A 100 14.08 2.79 -20.77
N VAL A 101 13.96 2.13 -21.92
CA VAL A 101 12.93 1.11 -22.15
C VAL A 101 13.64 -0.23 -22.13
N ILE A 102 13.31 -1.07 -21.18
CA ILE A 102 13.98 -2.33 -20.93
C ILE A 102 13.05 -3.53 -21.00
N ASP A 103 13.60 -4.64 -21.47
CA ASP A 103 13.05 -5.95 -21.21
C ASP A 103 13.90 -6.59 -20.11
N PHE A 104 13.28 -7.22 -19.14
CA PHE A 104 14.04 -7.86 -18.06
C PHE A 104 13.43 -9.18 -17.63
N VAL A 105 14.28 -10.10 -17.21
CA VAL A 105 13.91 -11.39 -16.62
C VAL A 105 14.73 -11.63 -15.36
N GLY A 106 14.06 -11.62 -14.21
CA GLY A 106 14.65 -11.89 -12.91
C GLY A 106 14.72 -13.40 -12.61
N THR A 107 15.88 -13.83 -12.14
CA THR A 107 16.13 -15.19 -11.72
C THR A 107 16.71 -15.23 -10.31
N LYS A 108 16.30 -16.24 -9.53
CA LYS A 108 16.89 -16.58 -8.25
C LYS A 108 17.45 -18.02 -8.36
N ASP A 109 18.72 -18.18 -8.04
CA ASP A 109 19.41 -19.48 -8.20
C ASP A 109 19.28 -20.06 -9.62
N GLY A 110 19.20 -19.20 -10.64
CA GLY A 110 19.02 -19.57 -12.05
C GLY A 110 17.60 -19.97 -12.45
N VAL A 111 16.61 -19.80 -11.55
CA VAL A 111 15.20 -20.09 -11.83
C VAL A 111 14.42 -18.77 -11.86
N ALA A 112 13.66 -18.53 -12.95
CA ALA A 112 12.80 -17.37 -13.06
C ALA A 112 11.67 -17.45 -12.01
N PHE A 113 11.32 -16.30 -11.41
CA PHE A 113 10.26 -16.20 -10.41
C PHE A 113 9.10 -15.36 -10.92
N GLU A 114 7.91 -15.61 -10.37
CA GLU A 114 6.69 -14.90 -10.76
C GLU A 114 6.79 -13.40 -10.41
N GLY A 115 6.42 -12.54 -11.37
CA GLY A 115 6.52 -11.08 -11.22
C GLY A 115 7.92 -10.51 -11.43
N GLY A 116 8.93 -11.35 -11.74
CA GLY A 116 10.30 -10.92 -12.00
C GLY A 116 10.59 -10.55 -13.44
N SER A 117 9.62 -10.54 -14.36
CA SER A 117 9.84 -10.23 -15.77
C SER A 117 8.95 -9.12 -16.28
N GLY A 118 9.44 -8.34 -17.22
CA GLY A 118 8.69 -7.30 -17.92
C GLY A 118 9.26 -7.05 -19.30
N GLU A 119 8.40 -6.63 -20.23
CA GLU A 119 8.77 -6.27 -21.59
C GLU A 119 8.37 -4.83 -21.88
N ASN A 120 9.20 -4.11 -22.64
CA ASN A 120 8.99 -2.71 -23.01
C ASN A 120 8.69 -1.80 -21.79
N TYR A 121 9.36 -2.04 -20.69
CA TYR A 121 9.14 -1.30 -19.45
C TYR A 121 9.89 0.02 -19.46
N PRO A 122 9.19 1.17 -19.39
CA PRO A 122 9.86 2.47 -19.26
C PRO A 122 10.33 2.68 -17.83
N LEU A 123 11.62 2.84 -17.63
CA LEU A 123 12.28 3.05 -16.35
C LEU A 123 13.10 4.34 -16.38
N GLU A 124 12.81 5.24 -15.47
CA GLU A 124 13.64 6.44 -15.25
C GLU A 124 14.75 6.09 -14.26
N LEU A 125 16.00 6.23 -14.72
CA LEU A 125 17.19 5.93 -13.93
C LEU A 125 17.37 6.95 -12.79
N GLY A 126 17.40 6.48 -11.57
CA GLY A 126 17.48 7.30 -10.36
C GLY A 126 16.13 7.63 -9.73
N SER A 127 15.02 7.10 -10.27
CA SER A 127 13.69 7.30 -9.70
C SER A 127 13.47 6.53 -8.38
N GLY A 128 14.26 5.48 -8.14
CA GLY A 128 14.07 4.58 -7.00
C GLY A 128 12.82 3.69 -7.10
N SER A 129 12.30 3.51 -8.31
CA SER A 129 11.11 2.68 -8.59
C SER A 129 11.42 1.19 -8.51
N PHE A 130 12.66 0.82 -8.77
CA PHE A 130 13.16 -0.54 -8.69
C PHE A 130 13.90 -0.81 -7.38
N ILE A 131 14.31 -2.07 -7.20
CA ILE A 131 15.08 -2.50 -6.04
C ILE A 131 16.39 -1.72 -5.97
N PRO A 132 16.83 -1.27 -4.78
CA PRO A 132 18.08 -0.54 -4.63
C PRO A 132 19.26 -1.27 -5.27
N GLY A 133 20.06 -0.53 -6.04
CA GLY A 133 21.19 -1.07 -6.79
C GLY A 133 20.86 -1.54 -8.20
N PHE A 134 19.58 -1.55 -8.60
CA PHE A 134 19.18 -1.95 -9.96
C PHE A 134 19.43 -0.85 -10.98
N GLU A 135 18.89 0.33 -10.74
CA GLU A 135 18.94 1.46 -11.66
C GLU A 135 20.37 1.99 -11.85
N GLU A 136 21.15 1.98 -10.78
CA GLU A 136 22.55 2.43 -10.80
C GLU A 136 23.43 1.55 -11.69
N GLN A 137 23.14 0.26 -11.80
CA GLN A 137 23.89 -0.66 -12.64
C GLN A 137 23.57 -0.49 -14.13
N LEU A 138 22.42 0.08 -14.47
CA LEU A 138 22.04 0.40 -15.86
C LEU A 138 22.63 1.72 -16.35
N VAL A 139 23.18 2.53 -15.46
CA VAL A 139 23.90 3.76 -15.85
C VAL A 139 25.14 3.38 -16.65
N GLY A 140 25.30 3.99 -17.82
CA GLY A 140 26.42 3.73 -18.71
C GLY A 140 26.16 2.68 -19.79
N VAL A 141 25.01 2.00 -19.76
CA VAL A 141 24.60 1.02 -20.79
C VAL A 141 24.16 1.74 -22.06
N LYS A 142 24.44 1.16 -23.21
CA LYS A 142 24.03 1.68 -24.51
C LYS A 142 22.82 0.94 -25.04
N LYS A 143 22.14 1.56 -26.01
CA LYS A 143 21.00 0.97 -26.71
C LYS A 143 21.33 -0.40 -27.31
N GLY A 144 20.54 -1.42 -26.98
CA GLY A 144 20.70 -2.80 -27.46
C GLY A 144 21.82 -3.58 -26.76
N GLU A 145 22.39 -3.05 -25.70
CA GLU A 145 23.36 -3.75 -24.86
C GLU A 145 22.62 -4.60 -23.83
N GLU A 146 23.02 -5.86 -23.70
CA GLU A 146 22.52 -6.76 -22.67
C GLU A 146 23.32 -6.59 -21.37
N LYS A 147 22.61 -6.55 -20.24
CA LYS A 147 23.23 -6.36 -18.93
C LYS A 147 22.61 -7.28 -17.88
N ASP A 148 23.47 -8.01 -17.19
CA ASP A 148 23.06 -8.70 -15.97
C ASP A 148 23.20 -7.77 -14.77
N VAL A 149 22.09 -7.59 -14.06
CA VAL A 149 21.97 -6.73 -12.90
C VAL A 149 21.78 -7.59 -11.66
N GLU A 150 22.76 -7.58 -10.76
CA GLU A 150 22.71 -8.34 -9.51
C GLU A 150 22.23 -7.44 -8.38
N VAL A 151 21.15 -7.83 -7.71
CA VAL A 151 20.56 -7.08 -6.61
C VAL A 151 20.15 -8.00 -5.46
N THR A 152 20.02 -7.41 -4.28
CA THR A 152 19.48 -8.10 -3.10
C THR A 152 18.16 -7.45 -2.73
N PHE A 153 17.10 -8.25 -2.61
CA PHE A 153 15.81 -7.77 -2.18
C PHE A 153 15.88 -7.23 -0.74
N PRO A 154 15.20 -6.13 -0.42
CA PRO A 154 15.09 -5.64 0.96
C PRO A 154 14.50 -6.71 1.90
N GLU A 155 14.91 -6.69 3.17
CA GLU A 155 14.40 -7.65 4.18
C GLU A 155 12.88 -7.54 4.41
N ASN A 156 12.31 -6.36 4.16
CA ASN A 156 10.87 -6.06 4.30
C ASN A 156 10.11 -6.16 2.97
N TYR A 157 10.64 -6.90 1.97
CA TYR A 157 9.97 -7.07 0.69
C TYR A 157 8.66 -7.84 0.84
N GLN A 158 7.64 -7.49 0.06
CA GLN A 158 6.29 -8.05 0.18
C GLN A 158 6.23 -9.57 -0.02
N ALA A 159 7.04 -10.10 -0.95
CA ALA A 159 7.17 -11.55 -1.15
C ALA A 159 8.21 -12.11 -0.17
N ALA A 160 7.74 -12.81 0.85
CA ALA A 160 8.60 -13.37 1.92
C ALA A 160 9.69 -14.31 1.41
N GLU A 161 9.46 -15.01 0.30
CA GLU A 161 10.40 -15.92 -0.36
C GLU A 161 11.55 -15.20 -1.09
N LEU A 162 11.38 -13.91 -1.38
CA LEU A 162 12.38 -13.07 -2.02
C LEU A 162 13.06 -12.11 -1.02
N ALA A 163 12.45 -11.83 0.13
CA ALA A 163 12.97 -10.91 1.13
C ALA A 163 14.39 -11.30 1.57
N GLY A 164 15.34 -10.34 1.47
CA GLY A 164 16.74 -10.54 1.80
C GLY A 164 17.51 -11.45 0.85
N GLN A 165 16.89 -11.91 -0.25
CA GLN A 165 17.54 -12.86 -1.17
C GLN A 165 18.22 -12.14 -2.34
N PRO A 166 19.36 -12.66 -2.83
CA PRO A 166 19.96 -12.18 -4.05
C PRO A 166 19.18 -12.66 -5.27
N ALA A 167 19.13 -11.83 -6.29
CA ALA A 167 18.55 -12.16 -7.59
C ALA A 167 19.39 -11.51 -8.72
N THR A 168 19.35 -12.12 -9.89
CA THR A 168 19.97 -11.60 -11.10
C THR A 168 18.89 -11.29 -12.12
N PHE A 169 18.91 -10.10 -12.65
CA PHE A 169 18.02 -9.65 -13.73
C PHE A 169 18.80 -9.52 -15.02
N HIS A 170 18.42 -10.29 -16.01
CA HIS A 170 18.94 -10.12 -17.36
C HIS A 170 18.12 -9.05 -18.06
N CYS A 171 18.76 -7.94 -18.42
CA CYS A 171 18.14 -6.75 -19.02
C CYS A 171 18.65 -6.56 -20.43
N THR A 172 17.73 -6.21 -21.34
CA THR A 172 18.02 -5.83 -22.74
C THR A 172 17.43 -4.48 -23.04
#